data_84845e96cf2e1458d26795ce139f4cd1
#
_entry.id   84845e96cf2e1458d26795ce139f4cd1
#
_cell.length_a   1.000
_cell.length_b   1.000
_cell.length_c   1.000
_cell.angle_alpha   90.00
_cell.angle_beta   90.00
_cell.angle_gamma   90.00
#
_symmetry.space_group_name_H-M   'P 1'
#
loop_
_entity.id
_entity.type
_entity.pdbx_description
1 polymer ?
#
loop_
_entity_poly.entity_id
_entity_poly.type
_entity_poly.pdbx_seq_one_letter_code
_entity_poly.pdbx_strand_id
1 'polypeptide(L)'
;TDGTVDALLCEEGDSVKVGAPLFNVKIAEGEVSLKPVTREEPGEPVISGVDVALLGGGSRPGSAGSAAAPSHAGSSTLVAGLVGVTTRLGSRRVSNEEISDMCPTWSPADIVKRTGIESRQWVEGEENALSLAVDATREVLDRNAMAIDDIDLILVSTGTPLYTTPSMAALIHYELAGDRDTDTAAYDISAACSGYLYGLQISHDYLQSKPDHRILLVTTEVLSPKLDTSDPDTAPIFGDAATASIIVGAGNAEQANATVYRPAIGAQGESGEALKVPVLEGDRIGMDGPRVYQIAVRSMIDMLRKACEEARVGVERLKLIVPHQANQRIINAVRQRMKVPSEMVYSNIRNLGNTSSSTIPLCLAEILGTRESGELIGMTAFGGGFTYAG
;
A
#
# COMPACT_ATOMS: atom_id res chain seq x y z
N THR A 1 -24.32 10.04 -16.91
CA THR A 1 -25.80 10.24 -17.02
C THR A 1 -26.14 11.42 -16.15
N ASP A 2 -26.52 12.52 -16.83
CA ASP A 2 -26.93 13.73 -16.15
C ASP A 2 -28.30 13.50 -15.49
N GLY A 3 -28.36 13.57 -14.18
CA GLY A 3 -29.60 13.51 -13.41
C GLY A 3 -29.93 14.89 -12.86
N THR A 4 -31.20 15.27 -12.91
CA THR A 4 -31.68 16.49 -12.33
C THR A 4 -32.42 16.19 -11.03
N VAL A 5 -32.15 16.93 -9.94
CA VAL A 5 -32.92 16.84 -8.71
C VAL A 5 -34.33 17.35 -8.99
N ASP A 6 -35.36 16.49 -8.86
CA ASP A 6 -36.74 16.80 -9.19
C ASP A 6 -37.48 17.46 -8.02
N ALA A 7 -37.19 17.06 -6.78
CA ALA A 7 -37.74 17.65 -5.58
C ALA A 7 -36.84 17.46 -4.36
N LEU A 8 -36.75 18.48 -3.52
CA LEU A 8 -36.29 18.35 -2.15
C LEU A 8 -37.47 17.90 -1.28
N LEU A 9 -37.24 16.89 -0.43
CA LEU A 9 -38.27 16.30 0.44
C LEU A 9 -38.20 16.81 1.88
N CYS A 10 -37.31 17.80 2.15
CA CYS A 10 -37.17 18.48 3.43
C CYS A 10 -36.75 19.93 3.20
N GLU A 11 -37.08 20.80 4.15
CA GLU A 11 -36.68 22.22 4.16
C GLU A 11 -35.54 22.46 5.17
N GLU A 12 -34.89 23.63 5.08
CA GLU A 12 -33.84 24.01 6.01
C GLU A 12 -34.41 24.14 7.44
N GLY A 13 -33.88 23.35 8.36
CA GLY A 13 -34.33 23.29 9.76
C GLY A 13 -35.22 22.09 10.11
N ASP A 14 -35.63 21.29 9.15
CA ASP A 14 -36.42 20.10 9.40
C ASP A 14 -35.64 18.98 10.13
N SER A 15 -36.32 18.39 11.11
CA SER A 15 -35.81 17.18 11.77
C SER A 15 -36.17 15.94 10.95
N VAL A 16 -35.21 15.39 10.24
CA VAL A 16 -35.40 14.21 9.36
C VAL A 16 -35.02 12.93 10.10
N LYS A 17 -35.90 11.90 10.08
CA LYS A 17 -35.56 10.59 10.67
C LYS A 17 -34.46 9.91 9.88
N VAL A 18 -33.53 9.25 10.58
CA VAL A 18 -32.45 8.46 9.95
C VAL A 18 -33.06 7.44 8.97
N GLY A 19 -32.63 7.50 7.70
CA GLY A 19 -33.12 6.64 6.63
C GLY A 19 -34.28 7.20 5.79
N ALA A 20 -34.76 8.43 6.07
CA ALA A 20 -35.75 9.09 5.19
C ALA A 20 -35.04 9.64 3.93
N PRO A 21 -35.66 9.55 2.75
CA PRO A 21 -35.08 10.14 1.54
C PRO A 21 -35.12 11.68 1.63
N LEU A 22 -34.01 12.32 1.21
CA LEU A 22 -33.86 13.78 1.25
C LEU A 22 -34.22 14.47 -0.08
N PHE A 23 -34.18 13.70 -1.19
CA PHE A 23 -34.49 14.22 -2.53
C PHE A 23 -34.84 13.09 -3.50
N ASN A 24 -35.53 13.46 -4.57
CA ASN A 24 -35.79 12.60 -5.72
C ASN A 24 -34.91 13.02 -6.90
N VAL A 25 -34.37 12.03 -7.64
CA VAL A 25 -33.59 12.26 -8.86
C VAL A 25 -34.36 11.74 -10.06
N LYS A 26 -34.56 12.59 -11.07
CA LYS A 26 -35.04 12.20 -12.39
C LYS A 26 -33.87 11.86 -13.29
N ILE A 27 -33.80 10.62 -13.77
CA ILE A 27 -32.85 10.20 -14.79
C ILE A 27 -33.58 10.17 -16.14
N ALA A 28 -32.88 10.45 -17.24
CA ALA A 28 -33.44 10.69 -18.58
C ALA A 28 -34.29 9.55 -19.16
N GLU A 29 -34.41 8.38 -18.51
CA GLU A 29 -35.18 7.24 -18.95
C GLU A 29 -36.17 6.66 -17.93
N GLY A 30 -36.52 7.39 -16.86
CA GLY A 30 -37.54 6.93 -15.91
C GLY A 30 -37.34 7.53 -14.50
N GLU A 31 -38.42 7.51 -13.75
CA GLU A 31 -38.47 7.99 -12.37
C GLU A 31 -38.06 6.86 -11.42
N VAL A 32 -36.97 7.03 -10.67
CA VAL A 32 -36.57 6.09 -9.61
C VAL A 32 -36.92 6.68 -8.26
N SER A 33 -37.98 6.18 -7.64
CA SER A 33 -38.33 6.49 -6.24
C SER A 33 -37.62 5.51 -5.32
N LEU A 34 -36.72 6.01 -4.47
CA LEU A 34 -36.13 5.23 -3.38
C LEU A 34 -37.16 5.09 -2.26
N LYS A 35 -37.72 3.88 -2.06
CA LYS A 35 -38.60 3.61 -0.92
C LYS A 35 -37.78 3.58 0.38
N PRO A 36 -38.27 4.17 1.48
CA PRO A 36 -37.61 4.10 2.76
C PRO A 36 -37.53 2.64 3.27
N VAL A 37 -36.35 2.22 3.75
CA VAL A 37 -36.20 0.95 4.44
C VAL A 37 -36.75 1.11 5.87
N THR A 38 -37.92 0.56 6.14
CA THR A 38 -38.45 0.46 7.52
C THR A 38 -37.71 -0.63 8.25
N ARG A 39 -36.97 -0.29 9.33
CA ARG A 39 -36.47 -1.27 10.29
C ARG A 39 -37.62 -1.74 11.18
N GLU A 40 -37.94 -3.01 11.13
CA GLU A 40 -38.63 -3.69 12.21
C GLU A 40 -37.63 -4.01 13.35
N GLU A 41 -38.10 -4.11 14.57
CA GLU A 41 -37.33 -4.25 15.83
C GLU A 41 -36.38 -5.45 15.86
N PRO A 42 -35.37 -5.50 16.79
CA PRO A 42 -34.13 -6.24 16.62
C PRO A 42 -34.29 -7.75 16.69
N GLY A 43 -34.40 -8.40 15.58
CA GLY A 43 -34.01 -9.77 15.33
C GLY A 43 -32.74 -9.77 14.54
N GLU A 44 -31.89 -10.76 14.72
CA GLU A 44 -30.53 -10.94 14.21
C GLU A 44 -30.15 -10.19 12.91
N PRO A 45 -28.90 -9.68 12.76
CA PRO A 45 -28.52 -8.84 11.63
C PRO A 45 -28.49 -9.63 10.31
N VAL A 46 -29.54 -9.50 9.50
CA VAL A 46 -29.51 -9.90 8.10
C VAL A 46 -28.96 -8.72 7.32
N ILE A 47 -27.70 -8.81 6.90
CA ILE A 47 -27.12 -7.89 5.93
C ILE A 47 -27.70 -8.28 4.57
N SER A 48 -28.77 -7.60 4.14
CA SER A 48 -29.22 -7.68 2.75
C SER A 48 -28.36 -6.72 1.91
N GLY A 49 -27.70 -7.26 0.88
CA GLY A 49 -26.84 -6.51 -0.02
C GLY A 49 -27.58 -5.37 -0.74
N VAL A 50 -26.90 -4.25 -0.86
CA VAL A 50 -27.30 -3.18 -1.76
C VAL A 50 -26.83 -3.59 -3.16
N ASP A 51 -27.74 -4.06 -3.99
CA ASP A 51 -27.49 -4.26 -5.42
C ASP A 51 -27.42 -2.88 -6.11
N VAL A 52 -26.22 -2.39 -6.36
CA VAL A 52 -26.00 -1.29 -7.29
C VAL A 52 -26.01 -1.90 -8.70
N ALA A 53 -27.16 -1.95 -9.33
CA ALA A 53 -27.28 -2.35 -10.73
C ALA A 53 -26.76 -1.23 -11.63
N LEU A 54 -25.56 -1.37 -12.16
CA LEU A 54 -25.08 -0.60 -13.30
C LEU A 54 -25.74 -1.17 -14.56
N LEU A 55 -26.76 -0.49 -15.07
CA LEU A 55 -27.41 -0.82 -16.33
C LEU A 55 -26.56 -0.35 -17.51
N GLY A 56 -25.75 -1.25 -18.08
CA GLY A 56 -25.22 -1.13 -19.42
C GLY A 56 -25.85 -2.22 -20.30
N GLY A 57 -26.84 -1.88 -21.10
CA GLY A 57 -27.48 -2.80 -22.05
C GLY A 57 -26.57 -3.07 -23.25
N GLY A 58 -26.37 -4.35 -23.57
CA GLY A 58 -25.73 -4.81 -24.80
C GLY A 58 -25.89 -6.30 -24.95
N SER A 59 -26.78 -6.69 -25.86
CA SER A 59 -27.20 -8.07 -26.23
C SER A 59 -26.01 -8.96 -26.61
N ARG A 60 -26.06 -10.22 -26.10
CA ARG A 60 -25.24 -11.34 -26.63
C ARG A 60 -25.80 -11.84 -27.94
N PRO A 61 -24.97 -12.32 -28.87
CA PRO A 61 -25.19 -13.57 -29.55
C PRO A 61 -24.06 -14.58 -29.29
N GLY A 62 -24.47 -15.85 -29.15
CA GLY A 62 -23.55 -16.97 -28.99
C GLY A 62 -22.95 -17.42 -30.31
N SER A 63 -21.89 -18.12 -30.19
CA SER A 63 -21.60 -19.44 -30.77
C SER A 63 -20.08 -19.71 -30.79
N ALA A 64 -19.74 -20.96 -30.57
CA ALA A 64 -18.43 -21.54 -30.47
C ALA A 64 -17.60 -21.37 -31.76
N GLY A 65 -16.31 -21.13 -31.58
CA GLY A 65 -15.30 -21.19 -32.63
C GLY A 65 -13.92 -21.37 -32.00
N SER A 66 -13.39 -22.59 -32.10
CA SER A 66 -12.00 -22.91 -31.84
C SER A 66 -11.10 -22.03 -32.71
N ALA A 67 -10.23 -21.26 -32.12
CA ALA A 67 -9.16 -20.57 -32.83
C ALA A 67 -7.85 -20.65 -32.07
N ALA A 68 -6.82 -21.00 -32.83
CA ALA A 68 -5.42 -21.18 -32.42
C ALA A 68 -4.85 -20.01 -31.62
N ALA A 69 -3.91 -20.33 -30.72
CA ALA A 69 -3.13 -19.39 -29.96
C ALA A 69 -2.39 -18.41 -30.90
N PRO A 70 -2.51 -17.12 -30.75
CA PRO A 70 -1.62 -16.18 -31.40
C PRO A 70 -0.36 -16.01 -30.54
N SER A 71 0.77 -16.39 -31.14
CA SER A 71 2.09 -15.91 -30.75
C SER A 71 2.18 -14.42 -31.07
N HIS A 72 1.90 -13.56 -30.12
CA HIS A 72 2.33 -12.17 -30.17
C HIS A 72 2.77 -11.75 -28.77
N ALA A 73 4.05 -11.43 -28.66
CA ALA A 73 4.51 -10.45 -27.69
C ALA A 73 3.81 -9.13 -28.03
N GLY A 74 2.58 -8.98 -27.52
CA GLY A 74 1.82 -7.74 -27.63
C GLY A 74 2.53 -6.70 -26.78
N SER A 75 2.87 -5.57 -27.34
CA SER A 75 3.21 -4.36 -26.60
C SER A 75 2.01 -4.07 -25.69
N SER A 76 2.09 -4.44 -24.42
CA SER A 76 1.12 -4.01 -23.45
C SER A 76 1.25 -2.50 -23.35
N THR A 77 0.22 -1.77 -23.77
CA THR A 77 0.17 -0.33 -23.56
C THR A 77 0.34 -0.09 -22.05
N LEU A 78 1.35 0.71 -21.69
CA LEU A 78 1.59 1.09 -20.29
C LEU A 78 0.30 1.71 -19.73
N VAL A 79 -0.17 1.24 -18.58
CA VAL A 79 -1.26 1.85 -17.81
C VAL A 79 -0.69 2.71 -16.71
N ALA A 80 0.30 2.19 -15.99
CA ALA A 80 0.99 2.88 -14.93
C ALA A 80 2.51 2.66 -15.05
N GLY A 81 3.29 3.71 -14.84
CA GLY A 81 4.74 3.70 -14.88
C GLY A 81 5.35 4.31 -13.63
N LEU A 82 6.40 3.69 -13.11
CA LEU A 82 7.19 4.22 -12.00
C LEU A 82 8.32 5.10 -12.56
N VAL A 83 8.35 6.37 -12.15
CA VAL A 83 9.39 7.33 -12.56
C VAL A 83 10.61 7.21 -11.66
N GLY A 84 10.42 7.23 -10.34
CA GLY A 84 11.52 7.17 -9.38
C GLY A 84 11.04 6.92 -7.97
N VAL A 85 12.00 6.55 -7.12
CA VAL A 85 11.79 6.33 -5.68
C VAL A 85 12.88 7.04 -4.90
N THR A 86 12.51 7.78 -3.87
CA THR A 86 13.42 8.36 -2.87
C THR A 86 13.09 7.85 -1.48
N THR A 87 14.03 7.98 -0.56
CA THR A 87 13.95 7.37 0.77
C THR A 87 14.46 8.30 1.85
N ARG A 88 13.86 8.22 3.04
CA ARG A 88 14.37 8.80 4.27
C ARG A 88 14.31 7.78 5.38
N LEU A 89 15.36 7.69 6.14
CA LEU A 89 15.47 6.82 7.31
C LEU A 89 15.50 7.70 8.56
N GLY A 90 15.05 7.16 9.68
CA GLY A 90 15.34 7.79 10.97
C GLY A 90 16.84 8.00 11.13
N SER A 91 17.27 9.11 11.71
CA SER A 91 18.70 9.51 11.77
C SER A 91 19.51 8.69 12.75
N ARG A 92 18.87 8.11 13.77
CA ARG A 92 19.55 7.34 14.82
C ARG A 92 19.72 5.87 14.42
N ARG A 93 20.95 5.45 14.18
CA ARG A 93 21.27 4.03 14.02
C ARG A 93 21.29 3.34 15.38
N VAL A 94 20.49 2.28 15.53
CA VAL A 94 20.37 1.46 16.73
C VAL A 94 20.98 0.09 16.47
N SER A 95 21.96 -0.30 17.24
CA SER A 95 22.68 -1.58 17.13
C SER A 95 21.96 -2.70 17.90
N ASN A 96 22.37 -3.95 17.68
CA ASN A 96 21.87 -5.07 18.47
C ASN A 96 22.43 -5.07 19.91
N GLU A 97 23.58 -4.45 20.15
CA GLU A 97 24.11 -4.24 21.50
C GLU A 97 23.15 -3.35 22.29
N GLU A 98 22.74 -2.20 21.73
CA GLU A 98 21.77 -1.31 22.37
C GLU A 98 20.41 -2.02 22.62
N ILE A 99 19.92 -2.80 21.65
CA ILE A 99 18.69 -3.60 21.83
C ILE A 99 18.87 -4.61 22.95
N SER A 100 20.02 -5.29 23.02
CA SER A 100 20.31 -6.27 24.06
C SER A 100 20.41 -5.64 25.47
N ASP A 101 20.89 -4.39 25.56
CA ASP A 101 20.91 -3.64 26.81
C ASP A 101 19.49 -3.29 27.29
N MET A 102 18.59 -2.92 26.37
CA MET A 102 17.18 -2.62 26.67
C MET A 102 16.34 -3.89 26.90
N CYS A 103 16.66 -4.99 26.19
CA CYS A 103 15.96 -6.28 26.24
C CYS A 103 16.97 -7.42 26.40
N PRO A 104 17.41 -7.75 27.62
CA PRO A 104 18.47 -8.76 27.87
C PRO A 104 18.08 -10.19 27.53
N THR A 105 16.85 -10.44 27.08
CA THR A 105 16.35 -11.76 26.69
C THR A 105 17.16 -12.39 25.57
N TRP A 106 17.65 -11.58 24.62
CA TRP A 106 18.45 -12.03 23.50
C TRP A 106 19.79 -11.32 23.44
N SER A 107 20.86 -12.10 23.26
CA SER A 107 22.17 -11.53 22.92
C SER A 107 22.15 -10.91 21.52
N PRO A 108 23.08 -10.01 21.18
CA PRO A 108 23.22 -9.48 19.81
C PRO A 108 23.31 -10.57 18.74
N ALA A 109 24.02 -11.68 19.04
CA ALA A 109 24.12 -12.81 18.13
C ALA A 109 22.80 -13.58 17.97
N ASP A 110 21.99 -13.70 19.03
CA ASP A 110 20.66 -14.30 18.96
C ASP A 110 19.71 -13.46 18.11
N ILE A 111 19.77 -12.13 18.22
CA ILE A 111 18.97 -11.22 17.39
C ILE A 111 19.28 -11.47 15.92
N VAL A 112 20.55 -11.46 15.52
CA VAL A 112 20.97 -11.76 14.13
C VAL A 112 20.47 -13.12 13.70
N LYS A 113 20.66 -14.15 14.49
CA LYS A 113 20.26 -15.53 14.19
C LYS A 113 18.75 -15.67 13.97
N ARG A 114 17.95 -14.93 14.73
CA ARG A 114 16.48 -15.00 14.71
C ARG A 114 15.85 -14.10 13.65
N THR A 115 16.43 -12.95 13.40
CA THR A 115 15.82 -11.90 12.55
C THR A 115 16.59 -11.64 11.26
N GLY A 116 17.91 -11.88 11.25
CA GLY A 116 18.83 -11.45 10.21
C GLY A 116 19.19 -9.96 10.29
N ILE A 117 18.72 -9.24 11.32
CA ILE A 117 18.91 -7.81 11.50
C ILE A 117 20.15 -7.55 12.37
N GLU A 118 21.06 -6.70 11.92
CA GLU A 118 22.23 -6.25 12.66
C GLU A 118 22.05 -4.85 13.25
N SER A 119 21.30 -4.00 12.53
CA SER A 119 20.93 -2.67 13.02
C SER A 119 19.62 -2.21 12.38
N ARG A 120 19.02 -1.16 12.94
CA ARG A 120 17.86 -0.47 12.41
C ARG A 120 18.06 1.01 12.58
N GLN A 121 17.18 1.79 11.90
CA GLN A 121 17.17 3.24 12.03
C GLN A 121 15.93 3.65 12.82
N TRP A 122 16.07 4.48 13.81
CA TRP A 122 14.97 5.10 14.55
C TRP A 122 15.02 6.62 14.39
N VAL A 123 13.89 7.25 14.50
CA VAL A 123 13.81 8.71 14.55
C VAL A 123 14.50 9.24 15.81
N GLU A 124 15.05 10.44 15.72
CA GLU A 124 15.70 11.14 16.83
C GLU A 124 15.29 12.62 16.86
N GLY A 125 15.23 13.19 18.05
CA GLY A 125 14.90 14.61 18.23
C GLY A 125 13.48 14.95 17.76
N GLU A 126 13.36 15.85 16.80
CA GLU A 126 12.07 16.32 16.26
C GLU A 126 11.60 15.53 15.03
N GLU A 127 12.37 14.53 14.61
CA GLU A 127 11.98 13.68 13.48
C GLU A 127 10.68 12.93 13.78
N ASN A 128 9.83 12.81 12.78
CA ASN A 128 8.56 12.11 12.85
C ASN A 128 8.12 11.63 11.47
N ALA A 129 6.97 10.96 11.39
CA ALA A 129 6.46 10.42 10.14
C ALA A 129 6.23 11.48 9.05
N LEU A 130 5.85 12.72 9.44
CA LEU A 130 5.65 13.82 8.49
C LEU A 130 6.98 14.36 7.97
N SER A 131 7.93 14.65 8.85
CA SER A 131 9.23 15.21 8.44
C SER A 131 9.98 14.28 7.48
N LEU A 132 10.03 12.97 7.78
CA LEU A 132 10.63 11.98 6.88
C LEU A 132 9.92 11.90 5.53
N ALA A 133 8.58 11.91 5.54
CA ALA A 133 7.77 11.86 4.33
C ALA A 133 7.96 13.10 3.45
N VAL A 134 7.96 14.28 4.04
CA VAL A 134 8.17 15.55 3.34
C VAL A 134 9.56 15.61 2.69
N ASP A 135 10.59 15.19 3.43
CA ASP A 135 11.96 15.18 2.90
C ASP A 135 12.12 14.18 1.75
N ALA A 136 11.52 12.98 1.87
CA ALA A 136 11.52 12.02 0.76
C ALA A 136 10.77 12.58 -0.46
N THR A 137 9.65 13.27 -0.22
CA THR A 137 8.82 13.84 -1.28
C THR A 137 9.52 15.00 -1.99
N ARG A 138 10.11 15.94 -1.25
CA ARG A 138 10.89 17.02 -1.85
C ARG A 138 11.99 16.47 -2.76
N GLU A 139 12.71 15.47 -2.28
CA GLU A 139 13.79 14.87 -3.07
C GLU A 139 13.29 14.18 -4.35
N VAL A 140 12.16 13.45 -4.34
CA VAL A 140 11.67 12.80 -5.56
C VAL A 140 11.17 13.82 -6.58
N LEU A 141 10.54 14.91 -6.13
CA LEU A 141 10.12 16.01 -6.99
C LEU A 141 11.34 16.72 -7.59
N ASP A 142 12.31 17.10 -6.78
CA ASP A 142 13.53 17.79 -7.22
C ASP A 142 14.33 16.96 -8.24
N ARG A 143 14.52 15.67 -7.99
CA ARG A 143 15.24 14.75 -8.90
C ARG A 143 14.58 14.61 -10.27
N ASN A 144 13.27 14.84 -10.35
CA ASN A 144 12.51 14.72 -11.58
C ASN A 144 12.11 16.08 -12.15
N ALA A 145 12.64 17.20 -11.61
CA ALA A 145 12.32 18.57 -12.00
C ALA A 145 10.79 18.85 -12.02
N MET A 146 10.08 18.32 -11.02
CA MET A 146 8.64 18.48 -10.81
C MET A 146 8.35 19.36 -9.58
N ALA A 147 7.24 20.06 -9.61
CA ALA A 147 6.65 20.76 -8.46
C ALA A 147 5.40 20.02 -7.98
N ILE A 148 4.87 20.43 -6.83
CA ILE A 148 3.62 19.86 -6.32
C ILE A 148 2.44 20.11 -7.27
N ASP A 149 2.47 21.21 -8.02
CA ASP A 149 1.45 21.56 -9.02
C ASP A 149 1.43 20.60 -10.22
N ASP A 150 2.48 19.79 -10.40
CA ASP A 150 2.53 18.72 -11.41
C ASP A 150 1.90 17.41 -10.93
N ILE A 151 1.47 17.33 -9.67
CA ILE A 151 0.93 16.12 -9.03
C ILE A 151 -0.58 16.23 -8.88
N ASP A 152 -1.31 15.28 -9.40
CA ASP A 152 -2.78 15.24 -9.34
C ASP A 152 -3.32 14.54 -8.09
N LEU A 153 -2.54 13.63 -7.50
CA LEU A 153 -2.94 12.89 -6.30
C LEU A 153 -1.74 12.60 -5.40
N ILE A 154 -1.84 12.93 -4.12
CA ILE A 154 -0.98 12.43 -3.05
C ILE A 154 -1.69 11.28 -2.35
N LEU A 155 -1.11 10.08 -2.44
CA LEU A 155 -1.58 8.87 -1.79
C LEU A 155 -0.56 8.42 -0.75
N VAL A 156 -0.94 8.42 0.53
CA VAL A 156 -0.02 8.04 1.61
C VAL A 156 -0.44 6.71 2.22
N SER A 157 0.49 5.77 2.30
CA SER A 157 0.32 4.56 3.09
C SER A 157 1.04 4.71 4.43
N THR A 158 0.31 4.60 5.52
CA THR A 158 0.87 4.64 6.87
C THR A 158 0.03 3.90 7.89
N GLY A 159 0.70 3.24 8.83
CA GLY A 159 0.11 2.70 10.07
C GLY A 159 0.44 3.57 11.29
N THR A 160 1.21 4.65 11.10
CA THR A 160 1.68 5.54 12.17
C THR A 160 1.46 7.02 11.84
N PRO A 161 0.21 7.42 11.49
CA PRO A 161 -0.07 8.82 11.20
C PRO A 161 0.11 9.68 12.47
N LEU A 162 0.42 10.97 12.30
CA LEU A 162 0.50 11.91 13.41
C LEU A 162 -0.86 12.16 14.04
N TYR A 163 -1.91 12.20 13.21
CA TYR A 163 -3.29 12.44 13.61
C TYR A 163 -4.23 11.46 12.91
N THR A 164 -5.38 11.22 13.51
CA THR A 164 -6.47 10.53 12.82
C THR A 164 -7.06 11.43 11.71
N THR A 165 -7.09 12.73 11.94
CA THR A 165 -7.43 13.79 11.00
C THR A 165 -6.75 15.10 11.43
N PRO A 166 -6.17 15.89 10.53
CA PRO A 166 -6.07 15.70 9.09
C PRO A 166 -5.24 14.47 8.68
N SER A 167 -5.41 14.00 7.43
CA SER A 167 -4.61 12.90 6.87
C SER A 167 -3.15 13.32 6.71
N MET A 168 -2.23 12.34 6.71
CA MET A 168 -0.82 12.59 6.42
C MET A 168 -0.62 13.18 5.02
N ALA A 169 -1.41 12.73 4.04
CA ALA A 169 -1.40 13.27 2.68
C ALA A 169 -1.73 14.77 2.65
N ALA A 170 -2.75 15.20 3.42
CA ALA A 170 -3.10 16.63 3.52
C ALA A 170 -2.00 17.45 4.20
N LEU A 171 -1.33 16.90 5.23
CA LEU A 171 -0.20 17.56 5.88
C LEU A 171 1.00 17.69 4.93
N ILE A 172 1.34 16.63 4.19
CA ILE A 172 2.40 16.66 3.18
C ILE A 172 2.06 17.68 2.08
N HIS A 173 0.81 17.72 1.62
CA HIS A 173 0.37 18.71 0.65
C HIS A 173 0.63 20.14 1.16
N TYR A 174 0.23 20.45 2.39
CA TYR A 174 0.45 21.78 2.98
C TYR A 174 1.96 22.12 3.07
N GLU A 175 2.79 21.19 3.49
CA GLU A 175 4.25 21.39 3.60
C GLU A 175 4.93 21.66 2.24
N LEU A 176 4.32 21.21 1.14
CA LEU A 176 4.84 21.38 -0.22
C LEU A 176 4.23 22.58 -0.93
N ALA A 177 2.92 22.77 -0.79
CA ALA A 177 2.17 23.83 -1.46
C ALA A 177 2.15 25.15 -0.67
N GLY A 178 2.23 25.07 0.67
CA GLY A 178 1.97 26.23 1.54
C GLY A 178 0.53 26.72 1.37
N ASP A 179 0.38 28.02 1.24
CA ASP A 179 -0.93 28.69 1.03
C ASP A 179 -1.37 28.72 -0.46
N ARG A 180 -0.66 28.00 -1.36
CA ARG A 180 -1.06 27.94 -2.77
C ARG A 180 -2.29 27.06 -2.94
N ASP A 181 -3.22 27.52 -3.75
CA ASP A 181 -4.36 26.73 -4.20
C ASP A 181 -3.89 25.78 -5.31
N THR A 182 -4.10 24.49 -5.14
CA THR A 182 -3.75 23.44 -6.11
C THR A 182 -4.93 22.49 -6.28
N ASP A 183 -5.06 21.89 -7.46
CA ASP A 183 -6.09 20.87 -7.74
C ASP A 183 -5.68 19.47 -7.25
N THR A 184 -4.59 19.35 -6.49
CA THR A 184 -4.03 18.08 -6.00
C THR A 184 -4.95 17.42 -4.97
N ALA A 185 -5.47 16.25 -5.27
CA ALA A 185 -6.19 15.45 -4.28
C ALA A 185 -5.22 14.79 -3.28
N ALA A 186 -5.66 14.59 -2.02
CA ALA A 186 -4.79 14.02 -0.98
C ALA A 186 -5.57 13.15 0.01
N TYR A 187 -5.16 11.88 0.20
CA TYR A 187 -5.74 10.97 1.19
C TYR A 187 -4.79 9.84 1.59
N ASP A 188 -5.06 9.25 2.75
CA ASP A 188 -4.30 8.13 3.31
C ASP A 188 -4.98 6.78 3.07
N ILE A 189 -4.16 5.72 3.03
CA ILE A 189 -4.60 4.34 3.10
C ILE A 189 -3.90 3.62 4.25
N SER A 190 -4.59 2.64 4.85
CA SER A 190 -4.03 1.79 5.89
C SER A 190 -4.14 0.32 5.47
N ALA A 191 -3.01 -0.25 5.03
CA ALA A 191 -2.89 -1.66 4.67
C ALA A 191 -1.61 -2.28 5.27
N ALA A 192 -1.12 -1.69 6.36
CA ALA A 192 0.08 -2.10 7.07
C ALA A 192 1.26 -2.34 6.12
N CYS A 193 2.06 -3.40 6.32
CA CYS A 193 3.23 -3.67 5.51
C CYS A 193 2.94 -3.95 4.02
N SER A 194 1.69 -4.22 3.64
CA SER A 194 1.26 -4.36 2.24
C SER A 194 0.96 -3.00 1.57
N GLY A 195 1.03 -1.90 2.31
CA GLY A 195 0.51 -0.59 1.91
C GLY A 195 1.09 -0.05 0.63
N TYR A 196 2.40 -0.24 0.37
CA TYR A 196 3.00 0.18 -0.89
C TYR A 196 2.36 -0.51 -2.11
N LEU A 197 2.16 -1.83 -2.05
CA LEU A 197 1.55 -2.57 -3.15
C LEU A 197 0.06 -2.26 -3.30
N TYR A 198 -0.66 -2.00 -2.21
CA TYR A 198 -2.02 -1.47 -2.25
C TYR A 198 -2.05 -0.08 -2.91
N GLY A 199 -1.10 0.79 -2.57
CA GLY A 199 -0.93 2.09 -3.20
C GLY A 199 -0.65 2.01 -4.69
N LEU A 200 0.20 1.07 -5.13
CA LEU A 200 0.45 0.82 -6.56
C LEU A 200 -0.80 0.30 -7.27
N GLN A 201 -1.60 -0.56 -6.62
CA GLN A 201 -2.85 -1.07 -7.20
C GLN A 201 -3.88 0.05 -7.39
N ILE A 202 -4.06 0.91 -6.36
CA ILE A 202 -4.92 2.09 -6.44
C ILE A 202 -4.44 3.03 -7.53
N SER A 203 -3.13 3.29 -7.58
CA SER A 203 -2.52 4.15 -8.60
C SER A 203 -2.75 3.61 -10.01
N HIS A 204 -2.56 2.31 -10.21
CA HIS A 204 -2.81 1.65 -11.50
C HIS A 204 -4.28 1.81 -11.94
N ASP A 205 -5.24 1.52 -11.06
CA ASP A 205 -6.66 1.59 -11.38
C ASP A 205 -7.12 3.05 -11.58
N TYR A 206 -6.59 4.01 -10.83
CA TYR A 206 -6.84 5.43 -11.01
C TYR A 206 -6.33 5.91 -12.38
N LEU A 207 -5.08 5.59 -12.72
CA LEU A 207 -4.43 6.01 -13.96
C LEU A 207 -5.03 5.35 -15.20
N GLN A 208 -5.71 4.23 -15.06
CA GLN A 208 -6.47 3.63 -16.17
C GLN A 208 -7.60 4.56 -16.64
N SER A 209 -8.21 5.31 -15.73
CA SER A 209 -9.26 6.29 -16.04
C SER A 209 -8.75 7.71 -16.24
N LYS A 210 -7.54 8.00 -15.78
CA LYS A 210 -6.88 9.31 -15.80
C LYS A 210 -5.44 9.19 -16.34
N PRO A 211 -5.27 8.86 -17.63
CA PRO A 211 -3.95 8.49 -18.19
C PRO A 211 -2.93 9.64 -18.19
N ASP A 212 -3.36 10.89 -18.11
CA ASP A 212 -2.47 12.06 -18.10
C ASP A 212 -2.07 12.49 -16.68
N HIS A 213 -2.58 11.82 -15.63
CA HIS A 213 -2.32 12.17 -14.25
C HIS A 213 -0.99 11.61 -13.74
N ARG A 214 -0.49 12.26 -12.68
CA ARG A 214 0.68 11.88 -11.89
C ARG A 214 0.28 11.69 -10.44
N ILE A 215 0.73 10.61 -9.85
CA ILE A 215 0.45 10.25 -8.46
C ILE A 215 1.75 10.25 -7.67
N LEU A 216 1.76 10.94 -6.55
CA LEU A 216 2.79 10.86 -5.55
C LEU A 216 2.37 9.80 -4.52
N LEU A 217 2.96 8.60 -4.62
CA LEU A 217 2.75 7.52 -3.66
C LEU A 217 3.83 7.58 -2.59
N VAL A 218 3.42 7.88 -1.37
CA VAL A 218 4.29 8.00 -0.19
C VAL A 218 4.03 6.86 0.77
N THR A 219 5.08 6.29 1.35
CA THR A 219 4.98 5.45 2.54
C THR A 219 5.71 6.12 3.68
N THR A 220 5.16 6.10 4.89
CA THR A 220 5.84 6.62 6.07
C THR A 220 5.46 5.84 7.31
N GLU A 221 6.48 5.30 7.98
CA GLU A 221 6.30 4.46 9.15
C GLU A 221 7.32 4.83 10.23
N VAL A 222 6.83 5.32 11.36
CA VAL A 222 7.62 5.61 12.56
C VAL A 222 7.09 4.74 13.68
N LEU A 223 7.66 3.55 13.79
CA LEU A 223 7.23 2.49 14.70
C LEU A 223 7.95 2.54 16.04
N SER A 224 9.17 3.07 16.09
CA SER A 224 10.02 3.04 17.27
C SER A 224 9.39 3.64 18.53
N PRO A 225 8.59 4.73 18.49
CA PRO A 225 7.95 5.26 19.69
C PRO A 225 6.82 4.37 20.23
N LYS A 226 6.32 3.44 19.41
CA LYS A 226 5.26 2.49 19.76
C LYS A 226 5.79 1.12 20.20
N LEU A 227 7.10 0.94 20.26
CA LEU A 227 7.72 -0.29 20.76
C LEU A 227 7.75 -0.32 22.29
N ASP A 228 7.49 -1.50 22.85
CA ASP A 228 8.04 -1.84 24.16
C ASP A 228 9.47 -2.31 23.96
N THR A 229 10.44 -1.48 24.34
CA THR A 229 11.86 -1.80 24.14
C THR A 229 12.34 -2.98 24.96
N SER A 230 11.55 -3.46 25.94
CA SER A 230 11.81 -4.68 26.72
C SER A 230 11.19 -5.94 26.11
N ASP A 231 10.35 -5.80 25.06
CA ASP A 231 9.70 -6.92 24.38
C ASP A 231 10.66 -7.56 23.33
N PRO A 232 11.09 -8.81 23.55
CA PRO A 232 12.02 -9.50 22.64
C PRO A 232 11.41 -9.83 21.27
N ASP A 233 10.09 -9.83 21.15
CA ASP A 233 9.41 -10.18 19.92
C ASP A 233 9.24 -9.01 18.94
N THR A 234 9.28 -7.77 19.44
CA THR A 234 9.06 -6.57 18.61
C THR A 234 10.24 -5.61 18.58
N ALA A 235 10.87 -5.31 19.71
CA ALA A 235 11.96 -4.34 19.81
C ALA A 235 13.13 -4.58 18.83
N PRO A 236 13.58 -5.84 18.61
CA PRO A 236 14.71 -6.09 17.71
C PRO A 236 14.37 -5.96 16.21
N ILE A 237 13.09 -5.79 15.84
CA ILE A 237 12.65 -5.98 14.46
C ILE A 237 12.47 -4.66 13.73
N PHE A 238 11.75 -3.70 14.32
CA PHE A 238 11.23 -2.55 13.60
C PHE A 238 12.23 -1.39 13.48
N GLY A 239 12.19 -0.77 12.29
CA GLY A 239 12.87 0.48 11.97
C GLY A 239 11.91 1.53 11.44
N ASP A 240 12.36 2.77 11.37
CA ASP A 240 11.60 3.94 10.93
C ASP A 240 12.09 4.42 9.56
N ALA A 241 11.16 4.65 8.64
CA ALA A 241 11.47 5.15 7.30
C ALA A 241 10.26 5.79 6.63
N ALA A 242 10.55 6.66 5.67
CA ALA A 242 9.59 7.10 4.65
C ALA A 242 10.18 6.93 3.25
N THR A 243 9.31 6.77 2.28
CA THR A 243 9.66 6.75 0.85
C THR A 243 8.65 7.55 0.05
N ALA A 244 9.09 8.08 -1.08
CA ALA A 244 8.21 8.75 -2.05
C ALA A 244 8.48 8.20 -3.45
N SER A 245 7.41 7.89 -4.18
CA SER A 245 7.45 7.38 -5.55
C SER A 245 6.54 8.20 -6.45
N ILE A 246 6.98 8.52 -7.66
CA ILE A 246 6.13 9.14 -8.67
C ILE A 246 5.63 8.06 -9.62
N ILE A 247 4.30 7.94 -9.74
CA ILE A 247 3.62 7.02 -10.65
C ILE A 247 2.89 7.84 -11.71
N VAL A 248 3.12 7.52 -12.97
CA VAL A 248 2.54 8.25 -14.11
C VAL A 248 1.66 7.36 -14.95
N GLY A 249 0.63 7.95 -15.56
CA GLY A 249 -0.22 7.25 -16.51
C GLY A 249 0.36 7.21 -17.93
N ALA A 250 -0.39 6.59 -18.84
CA ALA A 250 0.02 6.36 -20.23
C ALA A 250 0.35 7.66 -20.99
N GLY A 251 -0.31 8.78 -20.67
CA GLY A 251 -0.04 10.08 -21.26
C GLY A 251 1.32 10.70 -20.91
N ASN A 252 1.97 10.16 -19.86
CA ASN A 252 3.31 10.56 -19.41
C ASN A 252 4.30 9.38 -19.44
N ALA A 253 4.07 8.41 -20.32
CA ALA A 253 4.83 7.16 -20.36
C ALA A 253 6.34 7.34 -20.61
N GLU A 254 6.74 8.43 -21.30
CA GLU A 254 8.12 8.78 -21.57
C GLU A 254 8.93 9.12 -20.31
N GLN A 255 8.26 9.47 -19.20
CA GLN A 255 8.88 9.74 -17.91
C GLN A 255 9.13 8.46 -17.10
N ALA A 256 8.50 7.35 -17.47
CA ALA A 256 8.56 6.11 -16.71
C ALA A 256 9.87 5.34 -16.93
N ASN A 257 10.53 4.98 -15.84
CA ASN A 257 11.70 4.11 -15.83
C ASN A 257 11.34 2.62 -15.71
N ALA A 258 10.13 2.31 -15.22
CA ALA A 258 9.63 0.95 -15.14
C ALA A 258 8.10 0.90 -15.31
N THR A 259 7.61 -0.16 -15.96
CA THR A 259 6.16 -0.43 -16.05
C THR A 259 5.67 -1.08 -14.74
N VAL A 260 4.57 -0.57 -14.21
CA VAL A 260 3.88 -1.14 -13.06
C VAL A 260 2.72 -2.00 -13.57
N TYR A 261 2.82 -3.31 -13.39
CA TYR A 261 1.71 -4.22 -13.59
C TYR A 261 0.74 -4.09 -12.40
N ARG A 262 -0.55 -4.33 -12.65
CA ARG A 262 -1.57 -4.21 -11.62
C ARG A 262 -1.32 -5.21 -10.48
N PRO A 263 -1.08 -4.76 -9.24
CA PRO A 263 -0.90 -5.69 -8.12
C PRO A 263 -2.19 -6.44 -7.78
N ALA A 264 -2.06 -7.71 -7.44
CA ALA A 264 -3.12 -8.48 -6.80
C ALA A 264 -3.15 -8.15 -5.30
N ILE A 265 -4.31 -7.90 -4.74
CA ILE A 265 -4.49 -7.60 -3.31
C ILE A 265 -5.51 -8.53 -2.66
N GLY A 266 -5.48 -8.65 -1.34
CA GLY A 266 -6.42 -9.44 -0.56
C GLY A 266 -6.27 -9.22 0.95
N ALA A 267 -7.27 -9.63 1.73
CA ALA A 267 -7.26 -9.51 3.17
C ALA A 267 -7.91 -10.71 3.87
N GLN A 268 -7.53 -10.95 5.13
CA GLN A 268 -8.10 -11.95 6.03
C GLN A 268 -8.18 -11.38 7.44
N GLY A 269 -9.31 -10.76 7.79
CA GLY A 269 -9.49 -10.01 9.04
C GLY A 269 -9.52 -10.88 10.31
N GLU A 270 -9.87 -12.18 10.23
CA GLU A 270 -9.98 -13.08 11.39
C GLU A 270 -8.68 -13.25 12.19
N SER A 271 -7.55 -12.96 11.58
CA SER A 271 -6.22 -13.09 12.18
C SER A 271 -5.61 -11.76 12.63
N GLY A 272 -6.36 -10.66 12.59
CA GLY A 272 -5.88 -9.31 12.89
C GLY A 272 -5.27 -9.15 14.28
N GLU A 273 -5.74 -9.94 15.26
CA GLU A 273 -5.20 -9.93 16.61
C GLU A 273 -3.72 -10.36 16.72
N ALA A 274 -3.19 -11.06 15.71
CA ALA A 274 -1.82 -11.56 15.75
C ALA A 274 -0.73 -10.50 15.50
N LEU A 275 -1.09 -9.34 14.95
CA LEU A 275 -0.17 -8.21 14.77
C LEU A 275 -0.96 -6.89 14.79
N LYS A 276 -0.73 -6.09 15.82
CA LYS A 276 -1.43 -4.82 16.05
C LYS A 276 -0.46 -3.69 16.31
N VAL A 277 -0.72 -2.54 15.66
CA VAL A 277 -0.11 -1.26 16.00
C VAL A 277 -1.21 -0.37 16.58
N PRO A 278 -1.19 -0.08 17.88
CA PRO A 278 -2.26 0.64 18.52
C PRO A 278 -2.24 2.14 18.19
N VAL A 279 -3.42 2.75 18.18
CA VAL A 279 -3.61 4.20 17.96
C VAL A 279 -3.37 4.97 19.25
N LEU A 280 -3.84 4.44 20.40
CA LEU A 280 -3.79 5.15 21.67
C LEU A 280 -2.34 5.34 22.15
N GLU A 281 -2.10 6.51 22.76
CA GLU A 281 -0.82 6.80 23.39
C GLU A 281 -0.62 5.88 24.61
N GLY A 282 0.62 5.38 24.75
CA GLY A 282 0.96 4.44 25.81
C GLY A 282 0.77 2.96 25.47
N ASP A 283 -0.09 2.65 24.52
CA ASP A 283 -0.22 1.28 24.01
C ASP A 283 0.98 0.90 23.12
N ARG A 284 1.31 -0.38 23.13
CA ARG A 284 2.50 -0.91 22.43
C ARG A 284 2.12 -1.90 21.32
N ILE A 285 3.02 -2.05 20.34
CA ILE A 285 2.89 -3.03 19.28
C ILE A 285 2.85 -4.43 19.91
N GLY A 286 1.86 -5.24 19.51
CA GLY A 286 1.75 -6.63 19.92
C GLY A 286 1.87 -7.57 18.73
N MET A 287 2.62 -8.69 18.89
CA MET A 287 2.86 -9.66 17.81
C MET A 287 2.89 -11.09 18.30
N ASP A 288 2.07 -11.97 17.70
CA ASP A 288 2.21 -13.43 17.77
C ASP A 288 3.11 -13.91 16.64
N GLY A 289 4.42 -13.92 16.88
CA GLY A 289 5.44 -14.24 15.87
C GLY A 289 5.22 -15.57 15.15
N PRO A 290 4.94 -16.72 15.84
CA PRO A 290 4.65 -17.99 15.19
C PRO A 290 3.47 -17.94 14.22
N ARG A 291 2.36 -17.31 14.61
CA ARG A 291 1.16 -17.18 13.78
C ARG A 291 1.42 -16.28 12.57
N VAL A 292 2.05 -15.14 12.80
CA VAL A 292 2.50 -14.20 11.74
C VAL A 292 3.36 -14.92 10.73
N TYR A 293 4.38 -15.70 11.16
CA TYR A 293 5.27 -16.44 10.28
C TYR A 293 4.53 -17.40 9.34
N GLN A 294 3.60 -18.19 9.88
CA GLN A 294 2.87 -19.20 9.09
C GLN A 294 2.01 -18.55 7.99
N ILE A 295 1.30 -17.48 8.35
CA ILE A 295 0.41 -16.77 7.43
C ILE A 295 1.24 -16.03 6.38
N ALA A 296 2.28 -15.32 6.80
CA ALA A 296 3.15 -14.54 5.94
C ALA A 296 3.74 -15.35 4.78
N VAL A 297 4.39 -16.47 5.09
CA VAL A 297 5.07 -17.28 4.07
C VAL A 297 4.10 -17.81 3.02
N ARG A 298 2.90 -18.22 3.44
CA ARG A 298 1.87 -18.72 2.52
C ARG A 298 1.32 -17.60 1.64
N SER A 299 0.85 -16.54 2.27
CA SER A 299 0.19 -15.44 1.55
C SER A 299 1.12 -14.74 0.57
N MET A 300 2.39 -14.51 0.92
CA MET A 300 3.35 -13.88 0.01
C MET A 300 3.58 -14.72 -1.26
N ILE A 301 3.66 -16.05 -1.13
CA ILE A 301 3.82 -16.95 -2.29
C ILE A 301 2.55 -16.93 -3.15
N ASP A 302 1.39 -17.05 -2.52
CA ASP A 302 0.11 -17.11 -3.22
C ASP A 302 -0.16 -15.80 -3.97
N MET A 303 0.13 -14.65 -3.34
CA MET A 303 -0.08 -13.34 -3.96
C MET A 303 0.91 -13.05 -5.09
N LEU A 304 2.18 -13.44 -4.96
CA LEU A 304 3.14 -13.31 -6.06
C LEU A 304 2.72 -14.14 -7.28
N ARG A 305 2.25 -15.37 -7.06
CA ARG A 305 1.73 -16.21 -8.16
C ARG A 305 0.51 -15.59 -8.81
N LYS A 306 -0.44 -15.11 -8.00
CA LYS A 306 -1.64 -14.44 -8.49
C LYS A 306 -1.32 -13.20 -9.32
N ALA A 307 -0.38 -12.36 -8.86
CA ALA A 307 0.07 -11.20 -9.63
C ALA A 307 0.70 -11.60 -10.98
N CYS A 308 1.53 -12.64 -10.99
CA CYS A 308 2.10 -13.17 -12.22
C CYS A 308 1.02 -13.71 -13.17
N GLU A 309 0.01 -14.41 -12.66
CA GLU A 309 -1.14 -14.91 -13.44
C GLU A 309 -1.94 -13.75 -14.05
N GLU A 310 -2.28 -12.73 -13.26
CA GLU A 310 -3.01 -11.54 -13.74
C GLU A 310 -2.19 -10.75 -14.78
N ALA A 311 -0.88 -10.65 -14.59
CA ALA A 311 0.04 -10.05 -15.57
C ALA A 311 0.32 -10.95 -16.79
N ARG A 312 -0.18 -12.20 -16.80
CA ARG A 312 0.10 -13.22 -17.83
C ARG A 312 1.60 -13.48 -18.02
N VAL A 313 2.33 -13.49 -16.92
CA VAL A 313 3.78 -13.73 -16.86
C VAL A 313 4.04 -14.98 -16.03
N GLY A 314 4.88 -15.89 -16.53
CA GLY A 314 5.32 -17.03 -15.73
C GLY A 314 6.26 -16.58 -14.60
N VAL A 315 6.14 -17.20 -13.43
CA VAL A 315 7.03 -16.93 -12.27
C VAL A 315 8.50 -17.15 -12.61
N GLU A 316 8.78 -18.11 -13.51
CA GLU A 316 10.13 -18.43 -13.99
C GLU A 316 10.78 -17.33 -14.85
N ARG A 317 9.98 -16.34 -15.30
CA ARG A 317 10.47 -15.18 -16.03
C ARG A 317 10.94 -14.04 -15.12
N LEU A 318 10.61 -14.10 -13.83
CA LEU A 318 11.11 -13.12 -12.88
C LEU A 318 12.63 -13.21 -12.78
N LYS A 319 13.29 -12.07 -12.87
CA LYS A 319 14.74 -11.94 -12.64
C LYS A 319 15.08 -11.67 -11.19
N LEU A 320 14.15 -11.02 -10.50
CA LEU A 320 14.30 -10.68 -9.10
C LEU A 320 12.95 -10.74 -8.38
N ILE A 321 12.98 -11.14 -7.13
CA ILE A 321 11.84 -11.09 -6.22
C ILE A 321 12.21 -10.16 -5.07
N VAL A 322 11.39 -9.15 -4.83
CA VAL A 322 11.51 -8.21 -3.73
C VAL A 322 10.36 -8.47 -2.73
N PRO A 323 10.57 -9.31 -1.73
CA PRO A 323 9.58 -9.55 -0.69
C PRO A 323 9.60 -8.40 0.32
N HIS A 324 8.47 -8.17 0.99
CA HIS A 324 8.45 -7.38 2.22
C HIS A 324 9.54 -7.84 3.18
N GLN A 325 10.33 -6.90 3.72
CA GLN A 325 11.45 -7.16 4.60
C GLN A 325 11.00 -7.31 6.07
N ALA A 326 10.16 -8.33 6.34
CA ALA A 326 9.61 -8.57 7.66
C ALA A 326 10.61 -9.19 8.65
N ASN A 327 11.29 -10.23 8.17
CA ASN A 327 12.25 -11.04 8.91
C ASN A 327 13.01 -11.93 7.92
N GLN A 328 14.33 -12.07 8.04
CA GLN A 328 15.13 -12.86 7.10
C GLN A 328 14.69 -14.34 7.04
N ARG A 329 14.16 -14.88 8.14
CA ARG A 329 13.65 -16.26 8.15
C ARG A 329 12.41 -16.41 7.27
N ILE A 330 11.50 -15.41 7.25
CA ILE A 330 10.34 -15.38 6.36
C ILE A 330 10.82 -15.30 4.91
N ILE A 331 11.73 -14.38 4.59
CA ILE A 331 12.32 -14.20 3.26
C ILE A 331 12.93 -15.53 2.77
N ASN A 332 13.73 -16.17 3.61
CA ASN A 332 14.34 -17.46 3.30
C ASN A 332 13.30 -18.58 3.08
N ALA A 333 12.23 -18.60 3.87
CA ALA A 333 11.16 -19.58 3.71
C ALA A 333 10.36 -19.39 2.42
N VAL A 334 10.07 -18.16 2.03
CA VAL A 334 9.46 -17.82 0.73
C VAL A 334 10.37 -18.33 -0.40
N ARG A 335 11.67 -17.98 -0.37
CA ARG A 335 12.65 -18.43 -1.35
C ARG A 335 12.68 -19.95 -1.49
N GLN A 336 12.82 -20.65 -0.36
CA GLN A 336 12.93 -22.11 -0.34
C GLN A 336 11.67 -22.80 -0.89
N ARG A 337 10.47 -22.32 -0.52
CA ARG A 337 9.20 -22.90 -0.99
C ARG A 337 8.92 -22.58 -2.46
N MET A 338 9.39 -21.45 -2.95
CA MET A 338 9.34 -21.11 -4.37
C MET A 338 10.42 -21.85 -5.18
N LYS A 339 11.40 -22.47 -4.51
CA LYS A 339 12.54 -23.18 -5.12
C LYS A 339 13.37 -22.30 -6.05
N VAL A 340 13.53 -21.03 -5.70
CA VAL A 340 14.35 -20.07 -6.45
C VAL A 340 15.73 -19.92 -5.79
N PRO A 341 16.78 -19.63 -6.57
CA PRO A 341 18.13 -19.42 -6.06
C PRO A 341 18.21 -18.13 -5.21
N SER A 342 19.24 -18.03 -4.37
CA SER A 342 19.37 -16.93 -3.41
C SER A 342 19.53 -15.57 -4.07
N GLU A 343 20.22 -15.50 -5.18
CA GLU A 343 20.48 -14.31 -5.99
C GLU A 343 19.21 -13.72 -6.64
N MET A 344 18.15 -14.51 -6.73
CA MET A 344 16.85 -14.05 -7.20
C MET A 344 15.99 -13.38 -6.13
N VAL A 345 16.41 -13.35 -4.87
CA VAL A 345 15.63 -12.75 -3.78
C VAL A 345 16.42 -11.63 -3.14
N TYR A 346 15.95 -10.41 -3.31
CA TYR A 346 16.60 -9.22 -2.75
C TYR A 346 16.26 -9.05 -1.28
N SER A 347 17.26 -8.64 -0.50
CA SER A 347 17.08 -8.32 0.91
C SER A 347 18.07 -7.26 1.36
N ASN A 348 17.55 -6.21 2.01
CA ASN A 348 18.33 -5.16 2.71
C ASN A 348 17.98 -5.07 4.21
N ILE A 349 17.21 -6.02 4.72
CA ILE A 349 16.72 -6.04 6.11
C ILE A 349 17.84 -5.96 7.14
N ARG A 350 19.05 -6.43 6.79
CA ARG A 350 20.20 -6.54 7.69
C ARG A 350 20.52 -5.24 8.43
N ASN A 351 20.42 -4.11 7.74
CA ASN A 351 20.81 -2.79 8.27
C ASN A 351 19.64 -1.84 8.49
N LEU A 352 18.45 -2.19 7.99
CA LEU A 352 17.27 -1.32 8.02
C LEU A 352 16.17 -1.84 8.96
N GLY A 353 16.18 -3.15 9.25
CA GLY A 353 15.07 -3.79 9.94
C GLY A 353 13.79 -3.83 9.12
N ASN A 354 12.68 -4.02 9.80
CA ASN A 354 11.34 -3.99 9.23
C ASN A 354 10.75 -2.57 9.34
N THR A 355 10.71 -1.85 8.24
CA THR A 355 10.12 -0.52 8.13
C THR A 355 8.69 -0.55 7.56
N SER A 356 7.94 -1.62 7.83
CA SER A 356 6.53 -1.80 7.44
C SER A 356 6.27 -1.56 5.96
N SER A 357 5.38 -0.65 5.57
CA SER A 357 5.03 -0.35 4.17
C SER A 357 6.22 0.20 3.35
N SER A 358 7.23 0.77 4.00
CA SER A 358 8.40 1.35 3.33
C SER A 358 9.44 0.31 2.87
N THR A 359 9.34 -0.96 3.29
CA THR A 359 10.39 -1.97 3.00
C THR A 359 10.61 -2.25 1.51
N ILE A 360 9.53 -2.43 0.74
CA ILE A 360 9.64 -2.70 -0.71
C ILE A 360 10.19 -1.49 -1.46
N PRO A 361 9.63 -0.26 -1.30
CA PRO A 361 10.18 0.89 -2.02
C PRO A 361 11.61 1.25 -1.59
N LEU A 362 12.05 0.96 -0.35
CA LEU A 362 13.47 1.04 0.03
C LEU A 362 14.33 0.10 -0.82
N CYS A 363 13.91 -1.15 -1.02
CA CYS A 363 14.62 -2.07 -1.91
C CYS A 363 14.62 -1.55 -3.36
N LEU A 364 13.49 -1.05 -3.86
CA LEU A 364 13.39 -0.51 -5.23
C LEU A 364 14.34 0.66 -5.45
N ALA A 365 14.47 1.57 -4.49
CA ALA A 365 15.41 2.70 -4.58
C ALA A 365 16.87 2.26 -4.76
N GLU A 366 17.25 1.11 -4.18
CA GLU A 366 18.59 0.56 -4.30
C GLU A 366 18.84 -0.17 -5.63
N ILE A 367 17.81 -0.80 -6.20
CA ILE A 367 18.00 -1.74 -7.32
C ILE A 367 17.59 -1.19 -8.70
N LEU A 368 16.61 -0.27 -8.79
CA LEU A 368 16.05 0.15 -10.08
C LEU A 368 17.11 0.69 -11.04
N GLY A 369 18.04 1.49 -10.54
CA GLY A 369 19.12 2.05 -11.35
C GLY A 369 20.16 1.01 -11.86
N THR A 370 20.09 -0.23 -11.38
CA THR A 370 21.02 -1.31 -11.75
C THR A 370 20.39 -2.39 -12.63
N ARG A 371 19.12 -2.24 -12.99
CA ARG A 371 18.37 -3.23 -13.76
C ARG A 371 18.41 -2.94 -15.25
N GLU A 372 18.39 -4.02 -16.03
CA GLU A 372 18.33 -3.91 -17.49
C GLU A 372 16.89 -3.77 -17.97
N SER A 373 16.70 -3.09 -19.10
CA SER A 373 15.37 -2.95 -19.70
C SER A 373 14.77 -4.33 -20.06
N GLY A 374 13.52 -4.53 -19.68
CA GLY A 374 12.81 -5.80 -19.91
C GLY A 374 12.98 -6.84 -18.81
N GLU A 375 13.79 -6.59 -17.77
CA GLU A 375 13.83 -7.43 -16.59
C GLU A 375 12.52 -7.30 -15.79
N LEU A 376 12.00 -8.44 -15.32
CA LEU A 376 10.79 -8.52 -14.52
C LEU A 376 11.14 -8.70 -13.05
N ILE A 377 10.62 -7.79 -12.23
CA ILE A 377 10.75 -7.82 -10.77
C ILE A 377 9.39 -8.20 -10.18
N GLY A 378 9.34 -9.30 -9.44
CA GLY A 378 8.16 -9.68 -8.66
C GLY A 378 8.22 -9.08 -7.25
N MET A 379 7.15 -8.46 -6.81
CA MET A 379 7.04 -7.94 -5.45
C MET A 379 5.98 -8.72 -4.69
N THR A 380 6.15 -8.87 -3.38
CA THR A 380 5.11 -9.49 -2.54
C THR A 380 5.21 -9.05 -1.09
N ALA A 381 4.06 -8.84 -0.47
CA ALA A 381 3.95 -8.39 0.91
C ALA A 381 2.80 -9.06 1.66
N PHE A 382 2.94 -9.07 2.98
CA PHE A 382 1.84 -9.25 3.91
C PHE A 382 1.94 -8.17 5.00
N GLY A 383 0.83 -7.85 5.64
CA GLY A 383 0.78 -6.87 6.71
C GLY A 383 -0.23 -7.26 7.79
N GLY A 384 -0.16 -6.55 8.92
CA GLY A 384 -1.19 -6.68 9.97
C GLY A 384 -2.59 -6.48 9.40
N GLY A 385 -3.55 -7.20 9.95
CA GLY A 385 -4.92 -7.11 9.48
C GLY A 385 -5.59 -8.47 9.23
N PHE A 386 -5.16 -9.55 8.56
CA PHE A 386 -4.00 -9.47 7.65
C PHE A 386 -4.36 -8.92 6.29
N THR A 387 -3.43 -8.18 5.72
CA THR A 387 -3.48 -7.72 4.32
C THR A 387 -2.40 -8.42 3.51
N TYR A 388 -2.64 -8.66 2.22
CA TYR A 388 -1.71 -9.34 1.32
C TYR A 388 -1.64 -8.62 -0.01
N ALA A 389 -0.48 -8.65 -0.66
CA ALA A 389 -0.32 -8.12 -2.01
C ALA A 389 0.85 -8.79 -2.76
N GLY A 390 0.78 -8.78 -4.08
CA GLY A 390 1.86 -9.20 -4.97
C GLY A 390 1.76 -8.54 -6.32
#